data_5cc32b603c042953b06cb33837485ae2
#
_entry.id   5cc32b603c042953b06cb33837485ae2
#
_cell.length_a   1.000
_cell.length_b   1.000
_cell.length_c   1.000
_cell.angle_alpha   90.00
_cell.angle_beta   90.00
_cell.angle_gamma   90.00
#
_symmetry.space_group_name_H-M   'P 1'
#
loop_
_entity.id
_entity.type
_entity.pdbx_description
1 polymer ?
#
loop_
_entity_poly.entity_id
_entity_poly.type
_entity_poly.pdbx_seq_one_letter_code
_entity_poly.pdbx_strand_id
1 'polypeptide(L)'
;HYADSRRWKTEMISLNENGIGGFKECVFMVTGQGAYSRMKYESGVHRVQRVPETESGGRIHTSTITVAVMPEAEEVDVVIDEKDIRIDVMRASGNGGQCVNTTDSAVRLTHYPTGIVIYSQTEKSQLQNKEKAFRLLRSKLYDLELEKQQASEAAERRSQIGTGAVSYTHLRAHET
;
A
#
# COMPACT_ATOMS: atom_id res chain seq x y z
N HIS A 1 -0.17 9.05 25.84
CA HIS A 1 0.64 8.99 27.08
C HIS A 1 1.95 8.22 26.93
N TYR A 2 1.96 6.96 26.40
CA TYR A 2 3.21 6.23 26.20
C TYR A 2 4.11 6.91 25.16
N ALA A 3 3.57 7.35 24.03
CA ALA A 3 4.30 8.10 23.00
C ALA A 3 4.90 9.40 23.59
N ASP A 4 4.13 10.14 24.37
CA ASP A 4 4.60 11.36 25.05
C ASP A 4 5.76 11.08 26.01
N SER A 5 5.67 9.99 26.80
CA SER A 5 6.74 9.57 27.70
C SER A 5 8.04 9.23 26.97
N ARG A 6 7.95 8.84 25.69
CA ARG A 6 9.07 8.54 24.81
C ARG A 6 9.49 9.71 23.93
N ARG A 7 8.79 10.85 24.02
CA ARG A 7 8.97 12.03 23.18
C ARG A 7 8.76 11.72 21.69
N TRP A 8 7.84 10.79 21.39
CA TRP A 8 7.40 10.52 20.03
C TRP A 8 6.28 11.47 19.65
N LYS A 9 6.29 11.91 18.40
CA LYS A 9 5.21 12.73 17.85
C LYS A 9 4.07 11.82 17.44
N THR A 10 2.84 12.20 17.79
CA THR A 10 1.62 11.51 17.35
C THR A 10 0.80 12.45 16.48
N GLU A 11 0.32 11.95 15.36
CA GLU A 11 -0.51 12.70 14.43
C GLU A 11 -1.74 11.86 14.04
N MET A 12 -2.93 12.45 14.22
CA MET A 12 -4.17 11.79 13.84
C MET A 12 -4.38 11.89 12.34
N ILE A 13 -4.50 10.74 11.66
CA ILE A 13 -4.74 10.68 10.20
C ILE A 13 -6.23 10.58 9.93
N SER A 14 -6.93 9.67 10.60
CA SER A 14 -8.34 9.42 10.37
C SER A 14 -9.04 8.98 11.66
N LEU A 15 -10.26 9.45 11.83
CA LEU A 15 -11.12 9.12 12.97
C LEU A 15 -12.54 8.88 12.47
N ASN A 16 -13.09 7.70 12.71
CA ASN A 16 -14.45 7.33 12.34
C ASN A 16 -15.28 7.12 13.61
N GLU A 17 -16.18 8.05 13.88
CA GLU A 17 -17.06 8.03 15.05
C GLU A 17 -18.30 7.17 14.81
N ASN A 18 -18.84 6.57 15.89
CA ASN A 18 -20.05 5.73 15.82
C ASN A 18 -21.36 6.45 16.19
N GLY A 19 -21.32 7.77 16.36
CA GLY A 19 -22.50 8.59 16.69
C GLY A 19 -23.01 8.50 18.14
N ILE A 20 -22.40 7.67 18.99
CA ILE A 20 -22.75 7.48 20.40
C ILE A 20 -21.56 7.84 21.32
N GLY A 21 -20.69 8.72 20.83
CA GLY A 21 -19.48 9.13 21.57
C GLY A 21 -18.33 8.11 21.57
N GLY A 22 -18.41 7.08 20.73
CA GLY A 22 -17.35 6.08 20.54
C GLY A 22 -16.76 6.13 19.13
N PHE A 23 -15.70 5.37 18.91
CA PHE A 23 -15.00 5.30 17.62
C PHE A 23 -15.09 3.89 17.03
N LYS A 24 -15.38 3.81 15.72
CA LYS A 24 -15.33 2.56 14.95
C LYS A 24 -13.91 2.24 14.53
N GLU A 25 -13.19 3.26 14.10
CA GLU A 25 -11.81 3.15 13.61
C GLU A 25 -11.06 4.44 13.95
N CYS A 26 -9.80 4.28 14.30
CA CYS A 26 -8.89 5.38 14.57
C CYS A 26 -7.54 5.04 13.94
N VAL A 27 -7.06 5.91 13.06
CA VAL A 27 -5.75 5.78 12.40
C VAL A 27 -4.89 6.96 12.80
N PHE A 28 -3.72 6.68 13.35
CA PHE A 28 -2.76 7.71 13.74
C PHE A 28 -1.34 7.29 13.42
N MET A 29 -0.51 8.26 13.10
CA MET A 29 0.92 8.09 12.87
C MET A 29 1.69 8.35 14.15
N VAL A 30 2.71 7.55 14.40
CA VAL A 30 3.65 7.72 15.51
C VAL A 30 5.05 7.85 14.96
N THR A 31 5.64 9.03 15.07
CA THR A 31 6.97 9.33 14.56
C THR A 31 7.96 9.48 15.70
N GLY A 32 9.04 8.69 15.67
CA GLY A 32 10.09 8.75 16.68
C GLY A 32 11.08 7.61 16.58
N GLN A 33 12.24 7.80 17.20
CA GLN A 33 13.30 6.81 17.17
C GLN A 33 12.85 5.50 17.83
N GLY A 34 12.88 4.40 17.07
CA GLY A 34 12.50 3.09 17.54
C GLY A 34 11.00 2.91 17.81
N ALA A 35 10.12 3.78 17.29
CA ALA A 35 8.68 3.70 17.49
C ALA A 35 8.13 2.37 16.96
N TYR A 36 8.40 2.03 15.70
CA TYR A 36 7.94 0.78 15.11
C TYR A 36 8.49 -0.46 15.84
N SER A 37 9.76 -0.47 16.21
CA SER A 37 10.40 -1.62 16.88
C SER A 37 9.74 -1.99 18.20
N ARG A 38 9.08 -1.04 18.84
CA ARG A 38 8.32 -1.26 20.08
C ARG A 38 6.85 -1.48 19.83
N MET A 39 6.24 -0.64 19.00
CA MET A 39 4.79 -0.69 18.74
C MET A 39 4.36 -1.95 17.98
N LYS A 40 5.24 -2.58 17.21
CA LYS A 40 4.92 -3.81 16.48
C LYS A 40 4.40 -4.95 17.38
N TYR A 41 4.74 -4.95 18.65
CA TYR A 41 4.26 -5.96 19.62
C TYR A 41 2.86 -5.67 20.15
N GLU A 42 2.32 -4.48 19.88
CA GLU A 42 0.93 -4.12 20.21
C GLU A 42 -0.05 -4.55 19.11
N SER A 43 0.46 -5.07 17.98
CA SER A 43 -0.40 -5.58 16.92
C SER A 43 -1.15 -6.83 17.36
N GLY A 44 -2.40 -6.95 16.92
CA GLY A 44 -3.23 -8.11 17.21
C GLY A 44 -4.58 -7.74 17.84
N VAL A 45 -5.20 -8.70 18.50
CA VAL A 45 -6.53 -8.55 19.12
C VAL A 45 -6.40 -8.30 20.61
N HIS A 46 -6.89 -7.15 21.05
CA HIS A 46 -6.96 -6.77 22.46
C HIS A 46 -8.37 -7.01 23.00
N ARG A 47 -8.46 -7.70 24.12
CA ARG A 47 -9.73 -7.98 24.80
C ARG A 47 -9.90 -7.05 25.99
N VAL A 48 -10.99 -6.29 26.00
CA VAL A 48 -11.32 -5.33 27.04
C VAL A 48 -12.54 -5.79 27.81
N GLN A 49 -12.44 -5.85 29.12
CA GLN A 49 -13.54 -6.15 30.00
C GLN A 49 -13.87 -4.89 30.82
N ARG A 50 -15.09 -4.36 30.65
CA ARG A 50 -15.56 -3.18 31.35
C ARG A 50 -17.08 -3.21 31.53
N VAL A 51 -17.57 -2.44 32.47
CA VAL A 51 -19.00 -2.11 32.56
C VAL A 51 -19.25 -0.92 31.64
N PRO A 52 -20.05 -1.06 30.57
CA PRO A 52 -20.39 0.07 29.67
C PRO A 52 -21.23 1.12 30.45
N GLU A 53 -21.12 2.38 30.05
CA GLU A 53 -21.94 3.47 30.62
C GLU A 53 -23.45 3.25 30.38
N THR A 54 -23.81 2.51 29.33
CA THR A 54 -25.20 2.16 29.01
C THR A 54 -25.75 1.00 29.83
N GLU A 55 -24.93 0.34 30.63
CA GLU A 55 -25.31 -0.83 31.43
C GLU A 55 -25.80 -0.39 32.84
N SER A 56 -27.09 -0.51 33.09
CA SER A 56 -27.69 -0.13 34.38
C SER A 56 -27.52 -1.16 35.51
N GLY A 57 -27.23 -2.42 35.14
CA GLY A 57 -27.11 -3.54 36.10
C GLY A 57 -25.69 -3.83 36.59
N GLY A 58 -24.69 -2.99 36.22
CA GLY A 58 -23.30 -3.20 36.63
C GLY A 58 -22.62 -4.44 36.00
N ARG A 59 -23.22 -5.04 34.97
CA ARG A 59 -22.71 -6.25 34.32
C ARG A 59 -21.47 -5.96 33.51
N ILE A 60 -20.42 -6.76 33.71
CA ILE A 60 -19.19 -6.68 32.92
C ILE A 60 -19.43 -7.23 31.53
N HIS A 61 -19.14 -6.42 30.52
CA HIS A 61 -19.15 -6.83 29.10
C HIS A 61 -17.73 -6.96 28.59
N THR A 62 -17.53 -7.89 27.66
CA THR A 62 -16.27 -8.08 26.94
C THR A 62 -16.39 -7.50 25.55
N SER A 63 -15.46 -6.61 25.19
CA SER A 63 -15.30 -6.11 23.83
C SER A 63 -13.91 -6.43 23.30
N THR A 64 -13.78 -6.55 22.00
CA THR A 64 -12.51 -6.80 21.33
C THR A 64 -12.16 -5.64 20.40
N ILE A 65 -10.90 -5.26 20.40
CA ILE A 65 -10.33 -4.24 19.50
C ILE A 65 -9.18 -4.87 18.77
N THR A 66 -9.13 -4.70 17.45
CA THR A 66 -7.99 -5.10 16.65
C THR A 66 -7.07 -3.92 16.43
N VAL A 67 -5.79 -4.11 16.70
CA VAL A 67 -4.73 -3.12 16.48
C VAL A 67 -3.85 -3.64 15.34
N ALA A 68 -3.71 -2.85 14.28
CA ALA A 68 -2.75 -3.10 13.21
C ALA A 68 -1.63 -2.06 13.32
N VAL A 69 -0.39 -2.54 13.38
CA VAL A 69 0.80 -1.69 13.42
C VAL A 69 1.61 -1.94 12.16
N MET A 70 1.76 -0.92 11.35
CA MET A 70 2.46 -1.00 10.06
C MET A 70 3.59 0.02 10.04
N PRO A 71 4.71 -0.27 9.37
CA PRO A 71 5.71 0.75 9.08
C PRO A 71 5.12 1.79 8.13
N GLU A 72 5.67 3.00 8.15
CA GLU A 72 5.36 4.00 7.12
C GLU A 72 5.80 3.48 5.76
N ALA A 73 4.93 3.62 4.76
CA ALA A 73 5.23 3.24 3.40
C ALA A 73 6.33 4.14 2.82
N GLU A 74 7.37 3.55 2.26
CA GLU A 74 8.40 4.29 1.54
C GLU A 74 7.86 4.77 0.18
N GLU A 75 8.35 5.93 -0.28
CA GLU A 75 8.03 6.39 -1.63
C GLU A 75 8.53 5.39 -2.67
N VAL A 76 7.69 5.10 -3.65
CA VAL A 76 8.02 4.18 -4.73
C VAL A 76 8.90 4.90 -5.75
N ASP A 77 10.17 4.55 -5.79
CA ASP A 77 11.10 5.04 -6.81
C ASP A 77 11.24 4.02 -7.94
N VAL A 78 10.90 4.47 -9.16
CA VAL A 78 11.05 3.64 -10.36
C VAL A 78 12.31 4.03 -11.12
N VAL A 79 13.32 3.21 -10.99
CA VAL A 79 14.55 3.32 -11.79
C VAL A 79 14.41 2.44 -13.03
N ILE A 80 14.56 3.06 -14.21
CA ILE A 80 14.50 2.36 -15.49
C ILE A 80 15.93 2.22 -16.01
N ASP A 81 16.44 0.98 -16.12
CA ASP A 81 17.73 0.73 -16.78
C ASP A 81 17.53 0.62 -18.29
N GLU A 82 18.33 1.34 -19.07
CA GLU A 82 18.28 1.31 -20.53
C GLU A 82 18.60 -0.08 -21.11
N LYS A 83 19.34 -0.92 -20.39
CA LYS A 83 19.67 -2.29 -20.78
C LYS A 83 18.45 -3.22 -20.79
N ASP A 84 17.46 -2.90 -19.98
CA ASP A 84 16.22 -3.69 -19.85
C ASP A 84 15.16 -3.28 -20.88
N ILE A 85 15.50 -2.33 -21.76
CA ILE A 85 14.57 -1.79 -22.74
C ILE A 85 15.03 -2.12 -24.15
N ARG A 86 14.13 -2.68 -24.93
CA ARG A 86 14.27 -2.78 -26.38
C ARG A 86 13.42 -1.71 -27.06
N ILE A 87 14.03 -0.97 -27.96
CA ILE A 87 13.38 0.05 -28.75
C ILE A 87 13.38 -0.39 -30.22
N ASP A 88 12.19 -0.64 -30.75
CA ASP A 88 11.98 -0.92 -32.18
C ASP A 88 11.33 0.29 -32.84
N VAL A 89 11.91 0.73 -33.94
CA VAL A 89 11.38 1.82 -34.75
C VAL A 89 10.69 1.22 -35.98
N MET A 90 9.50 1.72 -36.29
CA MET A 90 8.71 1.21 -37.42
C MET A 90 7.88 2.33 -38.06
N ARG A 91 7.30 2.02 -39.18
CA ARG A 91 6.38 2.93 -39.88
C ARG A 91 5.08 3.05 -39.08
N ALA A 92 4.56 4.27 -38.99
CA ALA A 92 3.25 4.48 -38.39
C ALA A 92 2.16 3.83 -39.25
N SER A 93 1.24 3.09 -38.65
CA SER A 93 0.08 2.52 -39.35
C SER A 93 -1.10 3.49 -39.18
N GLY A 94 -1.72 3.90 -40.31
CA GLY A 94 -2.90 4.79 -40.29
C GLY A 94 -3.42 5.07 -41.68
N ASN A 95 -4.63 5.66 -41.79
CA ASN A 95 -5.25 6.05 -43.06
C ASN A 95 -4.44 7.17 -43.74
N GLY A 96 -3.60 6.80 -44.66
CA GLY A 96 -2.88 7.50 -45.68
C GLY A 96 -2.61 9.02 -45.61
N GLY A 97 -1.34 9.36 -45.60
CA GLY A 97 -0.80 10.69 -45.90
C GLY A 97 0.68 10.55 -46.23
N GLN A 98 1.29 11.51 -46.95
CA GLN A 98 2.68 11.43 -47.40
C GLN A 98 3.72 11.24 -46.25
N CYS A 99 3.40 11.64 -45.02
CA CYS A 99 4.28 11.45 -43.87
C CYS A 99 4.17 10.04 -43.23
N VAL A 100 3.04 9.36 -43.37
CA VAL A 100 2.80 8.04 -42.74
C VAL A 100 3.54 6.92 -43.47
N ASN A 101 3.70 7.07 -44.78
CA ASN A 101 4.29 6.04 -45.63
C ASN A 101 5.80 6.18 -45.86
N THR A 102 6.40 7.33 -45.53
CA THR A 102 7.78 7.64 -45.84
C THR A 102 8.71 7.76 -44.63
N THR A 103 8.19 7.92 -43.42
CA THR A 103 9.03 8.16 -42.25
C THR A 103 8.78 7.11 -41.17
N ASP A 104 9.85 6.48 -40.66
CA ASP A 104 9.80 5.54 -39.53
C ASP A 104 9.66 6.34 -38.22
N SER A 105 8.46 6.86 -37.95
CA SER A 105 8.19 7.71 -36.80
C SER A 105 7.59 6.97 -35.59
N ALA A 106 7.02 5.78 -35.81
CA ALA A 106 6.44 4.99 -34.73
C ALA A 106 7.52 4.25 -33.91
N VAL A 107 7.36 4.25 -32.59
CA VAL A 107 8.27 3.62 -31.65
C VAL A 107 7.52 2.57 -30.84
N ARG A 108 8.06 1.36 -30.80
CA ARG A 108 7.65 0.30 -29.90
C ARG A 108 8.74 0.08 -28.86
N LEU A 109 8.39 0.22 -27.60
CA LEU A 109 9.26 0.05 -26.46
C LEU A 109 8.83 -1.21 -25.71
N THR A 110 9.76 -2.14 -25.51
CA THR A 110 9.53 -3.39 -24.77
C THR A 110 10.43 -3.41 -23.56
N HIS A 111 9.84 -3.52 -22.38
CA HIS A 111 10.57 -3.68 -21.12
C HIS A 111 10.66 -5.16 -20.77
N TYR A 112 11.87 -5.72 -20.81
CA TYR A 112 12.10 -7.16 -20.65
C TYR A 112 11.67 -7.73 -19.29
N PRO A 113 11.99 -7.09 -18.15
CA PRO A 113 11.68 -7.68 -16.85
C PRO A 113 10.17 -7.82 -16.56
N THR A 114 9.35 -6.89 -17.06
CA THR A 114 7.89 -6.90 -16.83
C THR A 114 7.09 -7.37 -18.05
N GLY A 115 7.73 -7.49 -19.20
CA GLY A 115 7.05 -7.82 -20.46
C GLY A 115 6.12 -6.72 -20.99
N ILE A 116 6.18 -5.51 -20.43
CA ILE A 116 5.34 -4.39 -20.87
C ILE A 116 5.79 -3.94 -22.25
N VAL A 117 4.83 -3.84 -23.16
CA VAL A 117 5.04 -3.29 -24.50
C VAL A 117 4.24 -1.99 -24.64
N ILE A 118 4.91 -0.93 -25.04
CA ILE A 118 4.31 0.38 -25.30
C ILE A 118 4.52 0.76 -26.74
N TYR A 119 3.45 1.22 -27.36
CA TYR A 119 3.43 1.67 -28.73
C TYR A 119 3.09 3.15 -28.81
N SER A 120 3.94 3.96 -29.45
CA SER A 120 3.74 5.39 -29.63
C SER A 120 3.93 5.77 -31.08
N GLN A 121 2.85 6.32 -31.70
CA GLN A 121 2.83 6.76 -33.10
C GLN A 121 2.07 8.08 -33.31
N THR A 122 1.75 8.79 -32.22
CA THR A 122 0.87 9.97 -32.27
C THR A 122 1.56 11.22 -32.78
N GLU A 123 2.88 11.29 -32.63
CA GLU A 123 3.67 12.46 -33.01
C GLU A 123 4.35 12.22 -34.38
N LYS A 124 4.66 13.30 -35.08
CA LYS A 124 5.34 13.26 -36.35
C LYS A 124 6.84 12.96 -36.21
N SER A 125 7.40 13.22 -35.04
CA SER A 125 8.82 13.04 -34.73
C SER A 125 9.06 11.74 -33.97
N GLN A 126 10.00 10.92 -34.45
CA GLN A 126 10.45 9.71 -33.75
C GLN A 126 10.95 10.00 -32.33
N LEU A 127 11.68 11.13 -32.14
CA LEU A 127 12.18 11.52 -30.83
C LEU A 127 11.05 11.79 -29.84
N GLN A 128 10.02 12.53 -30.25
CA GLN A 128 8.86 12.80 -29.44
C GLN A 128 8.07 11.53 -29.08
N ASN A 129 7.92 10.61 -30.04
CA ASN A 129 7.29 9.30 -29.78
C ASN A 129 8.12 8.46 -28.79
N LYS A 130 9.46 8.51 -28.88
CA LYS A 130 10.35 7.86 -27.93
C LYS A 130 10.18 8.43 -26.52
N GLU A 131 10.24 9.73 -26.35
CA GLU A 131 10.04 10.40 -25.05
C GLU A 131 8.67 10.08 -24.45
N LYS A 132 7.62 10.09 -25.28
CA LYS A 132 6.26 9.75 -24.85
C LYS A 132 6.16 8.29 -24.40
N ALA A 133 6.79 7.38 -25.14
CA ALA A 133 6.84 5.96 -24.77
C ALA A 133 7.56 5.73 -23.44
N PHE A 134 8.68 6.41 -23.20
CA PHE A 134 9.38 6.35 -21.90
C PHE A 134 8.54 6.91 -20.75
N ARG A 135 7.84 8.01 -20.97
CA ARG A 135 6.93 8.59 -19.96
C ARG A 135 5.80 7.63 -19.59
N LEU A 136 5.20 7.00 -20.60
CA LEU A 136 4.16 5.99 -20.41
C LEU A 136 4.69 4.72 -19.72
N LEU A 137 5.92 4.30 -20.05
CA LEU A 137 6.55 3.18 -19.35
C LEU A 137 6.76 3.48 -17.88
N ARG A 138 7.30 4.66 -17.57
CA ARG A 138 7.52 5.08 -16.18
C ARG A 138 6.22 5.09 -15.37
N SER A 139 5.14 5.63 -15.94
CA SER A 139 3.83 5.62 -15.30
C SER A 139 3.33 4.20 -15.03
N LYS A 140 3.41 3.30 -16.03
CA LYS A 140 2.96 1.91 -15.85
C LYS A 140 3.81 1.12 -14.86
N LEU A 141 5.11 1.34 -14.81
CA LEU A 141 5.99 0.69 -13.83
C LEU A 141 5.69 1.22 -12.42
N TYR A 142 5.45 2.51 -12.28
CA TYR A 142 5.04 3.12 -11.02
C TYR A 142 3.72 2.51 -10.51
N ASP A 143 2.71 2.40 -11.38
CA ASP A 143 1.42 1.79 -11.04
C ASP A 143 1.58 0.34 -10.57
N LEU A 144 2.40 -0.45 -11.27
CA LEU A 144 2.67 -1.84 -10.88
C LEU A 144 3.39 -1.97 -9.53
N GLU A 145 4.35 -1.09 -9.27
CA GLU A 145 5.07 -1.14 -8.00
C GLU A 145 4.19 -0.68 -6.85
N LEU A 146 3.35 0.34 -7.09
CA LEU A 146 2.35 0.80 -6.14
C LEU A 146 1.32 -0.31 -5.82
N GLU A 147 0.84 -1.05 -6.83
CA GLU A 147 -0.06 -2.20 -6.62
C GLU A 147 0.59 -3.30 -5.79
N LYS A 148 1.86 -3.62 -6.03
CA LYS A 148 2.61 -4.61 -5.24
C LYS A 148 2.76 -4.15 -3.78
N GLN A 149 3.11 -2.89 -3.57
CA GLN A 149 3.23 -2.32 -2.24
C GLN A 149 1.90 -2.40 -1.49
N GLN A 150 0.81 -1.94 -2.11
CA GLN A 150 -0.53 -2.00 -1.51
C GLN A 150 -0.98 -3.44 -1.22
N ALA A 151 -0.65 -4.39 -2.10
CA ALA A 151 -0.96 -5.81 -1.88
C ALA A 151 -0.18 -6.39 -0.70
N SER A 152 1.10 -6.03 -0.53
CA SER A 152 1.91 -6.47 0.60
C SER A 152 1.42 -5.87 1.93
N GLU A 153 1.09 -4.58 1.95
CA GLU A 153 0.53 -3.90 3.11
C GLU A 153 -0.83 -4.49 3.51
N ALA A 154 -1.69 -4.77 2.52
CA ALA A 154 -2.99 -5.40 2.77
C ALA A 154 -2.83 -6.83 3.32
N ALA A 155 -1.84 -7.60 2.86
CA ALA A 155 -1.53 -8.92 3.37
C ALA A 155 -1.02 -8.86 4.82
N GLU A 156 -0.12 -7.92 5.12
CA GLU A 156 0.40 -7.70 6.46
C GLU A 156 -0.72 -7.27 7.42
N ARG A 157 -1.56 -6.32 7.02
CA ARG A 157 -2.73 -5.90 7.79
C ARG A 157 -3.68 -7.08 8.08
N ARG A 158 -3.95 -7.94 7.09
CA ARG A 158 -4.80 -9.14 7.27
C ARG A 158 -4.20 -10.14 8.26
N SER A 159 -2.88 -10.32 8.26
CA SER A 159 -2.21 -11.24 9.19
C SER A 159 -2.34 -10.80 10.65
N GLN A 160 -2.50 -9.49 10.90
CA GLN A 160 -2.66 -8.93 12.23
C GLN A 160 -4.11 -8.93 12.73
N ILE A 161 -5.09 -9.20 11.86
CA ILE A 161 -6.52 -9.25 12.20
C ILE A 161 -6.86 -10.66 12.67
N GLY A 162 -7.36 -10.79 13.90
CA GLY A 162 -7.81 -12.05 14.49
C GLY A 162 -9.26 -11.99 14.97
N THR A 163 -9.84 -13.15 15.26
CA THR A 163 -11.24 -13.27 15.73
C THR A 163 -11.43 -12.96 17.23
N GLY A 164 -10.32 -12.77 17.98
CA GLY A 164 -10.37 -12.61 19.45
C GLY A 164 -10.82 -13.87 20.20
N ALA A 165 -10.97 -15.02 19.52
CA ALA A 165 -11.27 -16.29 20.14
C ALA A 165 -10.09 -16.77 20.97
N VAL A 166 -10.27 -16.95 22.28
CA VAL A 166 -9.26 -17.53 23.16
C VAL A 166 -9.45 -19.05 23.17
N SER A 167 -8.49 -19.78 22.63
CA SER A 167 -8.45 -21.25 22.77
C SER A 167 -7.94 -21.60 24.17
N TYR A 168 -8.78 -22.20 24.99
CA TYR A 168 -8.42 -22.68 26.34
C TYR A 168 -7.55 -23.95 26.34
N THR A 169 -7.14 -24.44 25.17
CA THR A 169 -6.36 -25.69 25.06
C THR A 169 -4.92 -25.59 25.56
N HIS A 170 -4.40 -24.40 25.83
CA HIS A 170 -3.03 -24.20 26.32
C HIS A 170 -2.85 -24.28 27.85
N LEU A 171 -3.91 -24.33 28.62
CA LEU A 171 -3.82 -24.34 30.10
C LEU A 171 -3.76 -25.73 30.73
N ARG A 172 -3.87 -26.82 29.95
CA ARG A 172 -3.84 -28.22 30.47
C ARG A 172 -2.49 -28.92 30.36
N ALA A 173 -1.45 -28.30 29.85
CA ALA A 173 -0.16 -28.94 29.59
C ALA A 173 0.88 -28.80 30.74
N HIS A 174 0.54 -28.21 31.86
CA HIS A 174 1.49 -27.98 32.98
C HIS A 174 1.06 -28.51 34.33
N GLU A 175 0.10 -29.44 34.37
CA GLU A 175 -0.21 -30.18 35.60
C GLU A 175 0.00 -31.68 35.38
N THR A 176 1.25 -32.08 35.26
CA THR A 176 1.75 -33.45 35.62
C THR A 176 3.20 -33.37 36.00
#